data_1ac37aa6b522399202103b8330031a88
#
_entry.id   1ac37aa6b522399202103b8330031a88
#
_cell.length_a   1.000
_cell.length_b   1.000
_cell.length_c   1.000
_cell.angle_alpha   90.00
_cell.angle_beta   90.00
_cell.angle_gamma   90.00
#
_symmetry.space_group_name_H-M   'P 1'
#
loop_
_entity.id
_entity.type
_entity.pdbx_description
1 polymer ?
#
loop_
_entity_poly.entity_id
_entity_poly.type
_entity_poly.pdbx_seq_one_letter_code
_entity_poly.pdbx_strand_id
1 'polypeptide(L)'
;MKIAYCTDSICYAGGIQRVTIAKANKLALKNEVWIIVTDNKDKPVFPLSTKVHLVNCDINYFEDDLKSRFYILKGIIYKRKQHKKRLKEILNQIQPDIVISTGTSEKNFLPYLSVSSHPVFIREIHSNKNYRSLHAQSVFDKLLAILGDFIDYRIHLKKYDRTVVLTKEDKVVHWGKNTEVD
;
A
#
# COMPACT_ATOMS: atom_id res chain seq x y z
N MET A 1 -13.53 7.98 -14.61
CA MET A 1 -13.24 7.97 -13.16
C MET A 1 -11.77 8.29 -12.95
N LYS A 2 -11.44 8.86 -11.79
CA LYS A 2 -10.07 9.10 -11.34
C LYS A 2 -9.66 8.03 -10.34
N ILE A 3 -8.60 7.30 -10.63
CA ILE A 3 -8.14 6.15 -9.83
C ILE A 3 -6.69 6.40 -9.39
N ALA A 4 -6.41 6.30 -8.09
CA ALA A 4 -5.07 6.46 -7.54
C ALA A 4 -4.59 5.15 -6.89
N TYR A 5 -3.51 4.58 -7.38
CA TYR A 5 -2.77 3.50 -6.73
C TYR A 5 -1.74 4.09 -5.77
N CYS A 6 -1.71 3.60 -4.54
CA CYS A 6 -0.66 3.89 -3.56
C CYS A 6 0.19 2.63 -3.37
N THR A 7 1.51 2.74 -3.55
CA THR A 7 2.44 1.63 -3.42
C THR A 7 3.81 2.12 -2.93
N ASP A 8 4.65 1.21 -2.42
CA ASP A 8 5.96 1.59 -1.89
C ASP A 8 6.91 2.06 -3.01
N SER A 9 7.08 1.28 -4.06
CA SER A 9 7.91 1.60 -5.22
C SER A 9 7.54 0.75 -6.44
N ILE A 10 7.87 1.22 -7.64
CA ILE A 10 7.72 0.48 -8.90
C ILE A 10 9.04 0.32 -9.66
N CYS A 11 10.18 0.60 -9.02
CA CYS A 11 11.51 0.47 -9.60
C CYS A 11 12.13 -0.92 -9.47
N TYR A 12 11.58 -1.77 -8.59
CA TYR A 12 12.10 -3.10 -8.32
C TYR A 12 11.22 -4.18 -8.96
N ALA A 13 11.86 -5.25 -9.46
CA ALA A 13 11.14 -6.38 -10.01
C ALA A 13 10.45 -7.19 -8.90
N GLY A 14 9.12 -7.23 -8.92
CA GLY A 14 8.31 -8.00 -7.97
C GLY A 14 6.89 -8.20 -8.47
N GLY A 15 6.17 -9.14 -7.85
CA GLY A 15 4.81 -9.48 -8.22
C GLY A 15 3.83 -8.33 -8.07
N ILE A 16 3.94 -7.57 -6.98
CA ILE A 16 3.10 -6.39 -6.70
C ILE A 16 3.30 -5.33 -7.79
N GLN A 17 4.54 -5.00 -8.12
CA GLN A 17 4.89 -4.01 -9.13
C GLN A 17 4.34 -4.39 -10.50
N ARG A 18 4.53 -5.67 -10.88
CA ARG A 18 4.04 -6.19 -12.15
C ARG A 18 2.52 -6.08 -12.25
N VAL A 19 1.80 -6.52 -11.23
CA VAL A 19 0.34 -6.49 -11.21
C VAL A 19 -0.20 -5.06 -11.18
N THR A 20 0.37 -4.20 -10.32
CA THR A 20 -0.03 -2.80 -10.20
C THR A 20 0.14 -2.05 -11.53
N ILE A 21 1.31 -2.18 -12.18
CA ILE A 21 1.57 -1.53 -13.47
C ILE A 21 0.64 -2.08 -14.56
N ALA A 22 0.44 -3.41 -14.64
CA ALA A 22 -0.44 -4.01 -15.62
C ALA A 22 -1.89 -3.55 -15.47
N LYS A 23 -2.41 -3.51 -14.23
CA LYS A 23 -3.75 -2.98 -13.93
C LYS A 23 -3.86 -1.49 -14.26
N ALA A 24 -2.90 -0.68 -13.84
CA ALA A 24 -2.88 0.75 -14.10
C ALA A 24 -2.90 1.04 -15.61
N ASN A 25 -2.06 0.37 -16.40
CA ASN A 25 -2.03 0.49 -17.85
C ASN A 25 -3.38 0.13 -18.49
N LYS A 26 -4.02 -0.95 -18.03
CA LYS A 26 -5.32 -1.38 -18.55
C LYS A 26 -6.43 -0.40 -18.19
N LEU A 27 -6.45 0.08 -16.95
CA LEU A 27 -7.46 1.04 -16.49
C LEU A 27 -7.30 2.41 -17.16
N ALA A 28 -6.07 2.83 -17.46
CA ALA A 28 -5.78 4.10 -18.14
C ALA A 28 -6.30 4.17 -19.58
N LEU A 29 -6.81 3.07 -20.16
CA LEU A 29 -7.49 3.10 -21.45
C LEU A 29 -8.84 3.83 -21.39
N LYS A 30 -9.50 3.84 -20.21
CA LYS A 30 -10.85 4.39 -20.04
C LYS A 30 -10.98 5.33 -18.83
N ASN A 31 -9.94 5.49 -18.04
CA ASN A 31 -9.95 6.26 -16.80
C ASN A 31 -8.69 7.12 -16.73
N GLU A 32 -8.72 8.12 -15.86
CA GLU A 32 -7.55 8.89 -15.47
C GLU A 32 -6.88 8.16 -14.28
N VAL A 33 -5.64 7.73 -14.44
CA VAL A 33 -4.98 6.82 -13.49
C VAL A 33 -3.67 7.42 -13.00
N TRP A 34 -3.48 7.41 -11.68
CA TRP A 34 -2.24 7.78 -11.00
C TRP A 34 -1.62 6.57 -10.31
N ILE A 35 -0.30 6.49 -10.29
CA ILE A 35 0.47 5.68 -9.37
C ILE A 35 1.24 6.64 -8.47
N ILE A 36 0.94 6.60 -7.16
CA ILE A 36 1.61 7.38 -6.14
C ILE A 36 2.56 6.44 -5.40
N VAL A 37 3.86 6.70 -5.51
CA VAL A 37 4.90 5.90 -4.89
C VAL A 37 5.50 6.63 -3.68
N THR A 38 5.92 5.86 -2.69
CA THR A 38 6.59 6.40 -1.51
C THR A 38 8.01 6.82 -1.83
N ASP A 39 8.72 5.94 -2.55
CA ASP A 39 10.11 6.09 -2.91
C ASP A 39 10.36 5.54 -4.32
N ASN A 40 10.81 6.40 -5.22
CA ASN A 40 11.12 5.99 -6.58
C ASN A 40 12.41 6.69 -7.03
N LYS A 41 13.53 5.97 -7.01
CA LYS A 41 14.82 6.50 -7.41
C LYS A 41 15.12 6.34 -8.90
N ASP A 42 14.49 5.33 -9.53
CA ASP A 42 14.76 4.93 -10.90
C ASP A 42 13.48 4.88 -11.75
N LYS A 43 13.65 4.54 -13.02
CA LYS A 43 12.52 4.31 -13.92
C LYS A 43 11.71 3.08 -13.48
N PRO A 44 10.41 3.03 -13.79
CA PRO A 44 9.61 1.84 -13.57
C PRO A 44 10.26 0.60 -14.19
N VAL A 45 10.31 -0.50 -13.43
CA VAL A 45 10.95 -1.76 -13.88
C VAL A 45 10.16 -2.46 -15.00
N PHE A 46 8.85 -2.24 -15.06
CA PHE A 46 7.98 -2.70 -16.14
C PHE A 46 7.48 -1.53 -16.97
N PRO A 47 7.14 -1.76 -18.26
CA PRO A 47 6.62 -0.71 -19.12
C PRO A 47 5.38 -0.03 -18.55
N LEU A 48 5.48 1.27 -18.29
CA LEU A 48 4.39 2.11 -17.83
C LEU A 48 3.84 2.94 -19.01
N SER A 49 2.53 2.90 -19.20
CA SER A 49 1.86 3.69 -20.23
C SER A 49 2.02 5.18 -19.97
N THR A 50 2.22 5.96 -21.03
CA THR A 50 2.26 7.43 -20.95
C THR A 50 0.94 8.07 -20.52
N LYS A 51 -0.15 7.28 -20.48
CA LYS A 51 -1.47 7.70 -19.96
C LYS A 51 -1.59 7.56 -18.43
N VAL A 52 -0.61 6.94 -17.76
CA VAL A 52 -0.58 6.80 -16.32
C VAL A 52 0.32 7.89 -15.72
N HIS A 53 -0.23 8.65 -14.80
CA HIS A 53 0.51 9.68 -14.08
C HIS A 53 1.30 9.04 -12.93
N LEU A 54 2.60 9.26 -12.89
CA LEU A 54 3.47 8.80 -11.80
C LEU A 54 3.82 9.95 -10.88
N VAL A 55 3.55 9.81 -9.59
CA VAL A 55 3.86 10.81 -8.55
C VAL A 55 4.69 10.18 -7.46
N ASN A 56 5.79 10.82 -7.07
CA ASN A 56 6.67 10.37 -5.99
C ASN A 56 6.44 11.21 -4.73
N CYS A 57 6.23 10.55 -3.59
CA CYS A 57 6.12 11.22 -2.29
C CYS A 57 7.49 11.63 -1.72
N ASP A 58 8.60 11.07 -2.21
CA ASP A 58 9.98 11.35 -1.74
C ASP A 58 10.15 11.22 -0.22
N ILE A 59 9.69 10.11 0.35
CA ILE A 59 9.80 9.88 1.79
C ILE A 59 11.12 9.23 2.16
N ASN A 60 11.67 8.42 1.26
CA ASN A 60 12.99 7.77 1.39
C ASN A 60 13.10 6.87 2.64
N TYR A 61 12.13 5.96 2.83
CA TYR A 61 12.17 5.02 3.95
C TYR A 61 13.41 4.12 3.92
N PHE A 62 13.88 3.73 2.73
CA PHE A 62 15.03 2.84 2.55
C PHE A 62 16.39 3.45 2.92
N GLU A 63 16.48 4.76 3.10
CA GLU A 63 17.75 5.40 3.48
C GLU A 63 18.11 5.21 4.97
N ASP A 64 17.19 4.70 5.78
CA ASP A 64 17.39 4.57 7.22
C ASP A 64 17.94 3.20 7.64
N ASP A 65 18.04 2.22 6.74
CA ASP A 65 18.49 0.85 7.05
C ASP A 65 19.96 0.76 7.56
N LEU A 66 20.72 1.85 7.48
CA LEU A 66 22.14 1.93 7.89
C LEU A 66 22.35 2.61 9.26
N LYS A 67 21.29 3.02 9.96
CA LYS A 67 21.40 3.79 11.22
C LYS A 67 21.06 2.97 12.47
N SER A 68 21.54 3.42 13.65
CA SER A 68 21.29 2.74 14.91
C SER A 68 19.78 2.66 15.25
N ARG A 69 19.35 1.57 15.93
CA ARG A 69 17.94 1.28 16.26
C ARG A 69 17.13 2.43 16.85
N PHE A 70 17.75 3.27 17.67
CA PHE A 70 17.07 4.41 18.32
C PHE A 70 16.78 5.57 17.34
N TYR A 71 17.72 5.83 16.41
CA TYR A 71 17.56 6.80 15.34
C TYR A 71 16.51 6.34 14.32
N ILE A 72 16.47 5.04 14.04
CA ILE A 72 15.49 4.42 13.15
C ILE A 72 14.06 4.67 13.65
N LEU A 73 13.80 4.50 14.96
CA LEU A 73 12.42 4.65 15.48
C LEU A 73 11.90 6.09 15.39
N LYS A 74 12.73 7.08 15.76
CA LYS A 74 12.39 8.51 15.59
C LYS A 74 12.25 8.90 14.11
N GLY A 75 13.15 8.40 13.28
CA GLY A 75 13.13 8.61 11.84
C GLY A 75 11.85 8.08 11.19
N ILE A 76 11.44 6.84 11.53
CA ILE A 76 10.23 6.21 11.01
C ILE A 76 8.97 7.02 11.40
N ILE A 77 8.87 7.46 12.66
CA ILE A 77 7.71 8.27 13.13
C ILE A 77 7.64 9.60 12.35
N TYR A 78 8.78 10.28 12.19
CA TYR A 78 8.86 11.53 11.46
C TYR A 78 8.49 11.35 9.96
N LYS A 79 9.10 10.35 9.30
CA LYS A 79 8.81 10.02 7.89
C LYS A 79 7.35 9.61 7.70
N ARG A 80 6.77 8.85 8.63
CA ARG A 80 5.34 8.50 8.59
C ARG A 80 4.43 9.73 8.70
N LYS A 81 4.80 10.73 9.51
CA LYS A 81 4.06 12.00 9.59
C LYS A 81 4.16 12.79 8.28
N GLN A 82 5.36 12.86 7.70
CA GLN A 82 5.56 13.48 6.38
C GLN A 82 4.77 12.76 5.28
N HIS A 83 4.81 11.41 5.26
CA HIS A 83 4.09 10.60 4.30
C HIS A 83 2.58 10.89 4.36
N LYS A 84 1.99 10.86 5.56
CA LYS A 84 0.57 11.23 5.75
C LYS A 84 0.24 12.59 5.18
N LYS A 85 1.08 13.60 5.45
CA LYS A 85 0.88 14.96 4.98
C LYS A 85 0.94 15.04 3.46
N ARG A 86 2.05 14.57 2.86
CA ARG A 86 2.27 14.62 1.41
C ARG A 86 1.22 13.82 0.64
N LEU A 87 0.92 12.60 1.10
CA LEU A 87 -0.09 11.76 0.45
C LEU A 87 -1.47 12.42 0.50
N LYS A 88 -1.86 13.02 1.63
CA LYS A 88 -3.11 13.78 1.74
C LYS A 88 -3.15 14.96 0.77
N GLU A 89 -2.07 15.72 0.66
CA GLU A 89 -1.96 16.86 -0.25
C GLU A 89 -2.12 16.41 -1.71
N ILE A 90 -1.41 15.34 -2.12
CA ILE A 90 -1.49 14.76 -3.46
C ILE A 90 -2.92 14.28 -3.75
N LEU A 91 -3.54 13.52 -2.85
CA LEU A 91 -4.90 13.02 -3.03
C LEU A 91 -5.93 14.16 -3.11
N ASN A 92 -5.75 15.24 -2.34
CA ASN A 92 -6.60 16.42 -2.43
C ASN A 92 -6.41 17.22 -3.73
N GLN A 93 -5.23 17.19 -4.35
CA GLN A 93 -5.01 17.78 -5.66
C GLN A 93 -5.62 16.93 -6.79
N ILE A 94 -5.46 15.62 -6.73
CA ILE A 94 -5.97 14.68 -7.73
C ILE A 94 -7.51 14.60 -7.66
N GLN A 95 -8.08 14.62 -6.46
CA GLN A 95 -9.52 14.38 -6.21
C GLN A 95 -9.96 13.03 -6.80
N PRO A 96 -9.38 11.90 -6.37
CA PRO A 96 -9.71 10.58 -6.91
C PRO A 96 -11.10 10.13 -6.47
N ASP A 97 -11.75 9.33 -7.32
CA ASP A 97 -12.98 8.59 -6.98
C ASP A 97 -12.63 7.31 -6.19
N ILE A 98 -11.49 6.69 -6.53
CA ILE A 98 -11.03 5.42 -5.94
C ILE A 98 -9.55 5.55 -5.58
N VAL A 99 -9.19 5.10 -4.37
CA VAL A 99 -7.81 4.98 -3.91
C VAL A 99 -7.52 3.52 -3.57
N ILE A 100 -6.52 2.93 -4.22
CA ILE A 100 -6.14 1.52 -4.07
C ILE A 100 -4.78 1.44 -3.38
N SER A 101 -4.73 0.84 -2.19
CA SER A 101 -3.49 0.59 -1.44
C SER A 101 -2.94 -0.80 -1.79
N THR A 102 -1.74 -0.86 -2.33
CA THR A 102 -1.00 -2.11 -2.59
C THR A 102 0.31 -2.20 -1.79
N GLY A 103 0.80 -1.05 -1.31
CA GLY A 103 2.04 -0.95 -0.52
C GLY A 103 1.91 -1.37 0.94
N THR A 104 2.99 -1.29 1.66
CA THR A 104 3.06 -1.61 3.09
C THR A 104 3.16 -0.36 3.97
N SER A 105 3.71 0.72 3.43
CA SER A 105 4.01 1.94 4.19
C SER A 105 2.77 2.75 4.52
N GLU A 106 1.78 2.82 3.61
CA GLU A 106 0.56 3.63 3.77
C GLU A 106 -0.62 2.85 4.36
N LYS A 107 -0.63 1.52 4.30
CA LYS A 107 -1.80 0.67 4.59
C LYS A 107 -2.49 0.94 5.92
N ASN A 108 -1.73 1.33 6.96
CA ASN A 108 -2.24 1.51 8.32
C ASN A 108 -2.74 2.93 8.60
N PHE A 109 -2.58 3.87 7.67
CA PHE A 109 -3.07 5.23 7.87
C PHE A 109 -3.90 5.77 6.70
N LEU A 110 -3.77 5.19 5.52
CA LEU A 110 -4.48 5.66 4.32
C LEU A 110 -6.00 5.76 4.51
N PRO A 111 -6.71 4.75 5.06
CA PRO A 111 -8.17 4.82 5.20
C PRO A 111 -8.64 5.82 6.28
N TYR A 112 -7.70 6.42 7.02
CA TYR A 112 -8.00 7.47 8.01
C TYR A 112 -7.68 8.88 7.49
N LEU A 113 -7.23 9.01 6.24
CA LEU A 113 -6.99 10.32 5.65
C LEU A 113 -8.32 10.97 5.27
N SER A 114 -8.54 12.18 5.77
CA SER A 114 -9.64 13.02 5.31
C SER A 114 -9.28 13.61 3.96
N VAL A 115 -9.75 13.00 2.88
CA VAL A 115 -9.60 13.46 1.50
C VAL A 115 -10.90 14.12 1.07
N SER A 116 -10.82 15.30 0.45
CA SER A 116 -11.99 16.13 0.14
C SER A 116 -12.94 15.52 -0.90
N SER A 117 -12.43 14.64 -1.77
CA SER A 117 -13.28 13.90 -2.73
C SER A 117 -14.06 12.74 -2.11
N HIS A 118 -13.79 12.39 -0.84
CA HIS A 118 -14.36 11.21 -0.17
C HIS A 118 -14.26 9.93 -1.01
N PRO A 119 -13.03 9.53 -1.43
CA PRO A 119 -12.84 8.39 -2.32
C PRO A 119 -13.20 7.06 -1.65
N VAL A 120 -13.54 6.07 -2.46
CA VAL A 120 -13.61 4.67 -2.01
C VAL A 120 -12.20 4.16 -1.79
N PHE A 121 -11.87 3.70 -0.58
CA PHE A 121 -10.59 3.11 -0.23
C PHE A 121 -10.61 1.60 -0.39
N ILE A 122 -9.75 1.08 -1.27
CA ILE A 122 -9.61 -0.36 -1.54
C ILE A 122 -8.23 -0.82 -1.07
N ARG A 123 -8.17 -1.93 -0.33
CA ARG A 123 -6.92 -2.61 0.00
C ARG A 123 -6.74 -3.84 -0.90
N GLU A 124 -5.68 -3.87 -1.69
CA GLU A 124 -5.25 -5.09 -2.41
C GLU A 124 -4.13 -5.77 -1.62
N ILE A 125 -4.32 -7.05 -1.29
CA ILE A 125 -3.37 -7.87 -0.54
C ILE A 125 -2.73 -8.87 -1.51
N HIS A 126 -1.43 -8.72 -1.73
CA HIS A 126 -0.64 -9.55 -2.65
C HIS A 126 0.27 -10.55 -1.95
N SER A 127 0.15 -10.71 -0.64
CA SER A 127 0.94 -11.64 0.17
C SER A 127 0.03 -12.58 0.95
N ASN A 128 0.56 -13.75 1.32
CA ASN A 128 -0.12 -14.65 2.24
C ASN A 128 -0.36 -13.94 3.57
N LYS A 129 -1.53 -14.17 4.19
CA LYS A 129 -1.92 -13.61 5.49
C LYS A 129 -0.88 -13.88 6.59
N ASN A 130 -0.27 -15.06 6.56
CA ASN A 130 0.70 -15.50 7.56
C ASN A 130 2.16 -15.17 7.19
N TYR A 131 2.39 -14.29 6.19
CA TYR A 131 3.73 -14.00 5.69
C TYR A 131 4.71 -13.60 6.81
N ARG A 132 4.30 -12.74 7.75
CA ARG A 132 5.17 -12.31 8.85
C ARG A 132 5.56 -13.45 9.79
N SER A 133 4.60 -14.31 10.16
CA SER A 133 4.84 -15.42 11.07
C SER A 133 5.68 -16.53 10.43
N LEU A 134 5.58 -16.70 9.11
CA LEU A 134 6.39 -17.64 8.35
C LEU A 134 7.87 -17.25 8.27
N HIS A 135 8.17 -15.95 8.32
CA HIS A 135 9.53 -15.41 8.25
C HIS A 135 10.11 -15.03 9.62
N ALA A 136 9.38 -15.27 10.71
CA ALA A 136 9.83 -14.98 12.06
C ALA A 136 10.93 -15.97 12.49
N GLN A 137 12.08 -15.45 12.89
CA GLN A 137 13.28 -16.23 13.25
C GLN A 137 13.30 -16.66 14.72
N SER A 138 12.56 -15.96 15.59
CA SER A 138 12.49 -16.25 17.02
C SER A 138 11.05 -16.37 17.52
N VAL A 139 10.87 -16.92 18.71
CA VAL A 139 9.55 -17.00 19.39
C VAL A 139 9.01 -15.59 19.64
N PHE A 140 9.88 -14.64 19.99
CA PHE A 140 9.51 -13.25 20.20
C PHE A 140 9.04 -12.59 18.90
N ASP A 141 9.74 -12.84 17.77
CA ASP A 141 9.33 -12.32 16.46
C ASP A 141 7.98 -12.91 16.02
N LYS A 142 7.72 -14.18 16.33
CA LYS A 142 6.40 -14.78 16.07
C LYS A 142 5.28 -14.10 16.85
N LEU A 143 5.53 -13.80 18.13
CA LEU A 143 4.55 -13.10 18.96
C LEU A 143 4.27 -11.67 18.43
N LEU A 144 5.31 -10.93 18.06
CA LEU A 144 5.19 -9.62 17.44
C LEU A 144 4.47 -9.70 16.07
N ALA A 145 4.75 -10.74 15.28
CA ALA A 145 4.06 -10.97 14.01
C ALA A 145 2.55 -11.19 14.22
N ILE A 146 2.17 -12.05 15.16
CA ILE A 146 0.76 -12.32 15.50
C ILE A 146 0.05 -11.04 15.97
N LEU A 147 0.69 -10.28 16.86
CA LEU A 147 0.12 -9.01 17.34
C LEU A 147 -0.01 -7.98 16.20
N GLY A 148 1.02 -7.87 15.36
CA GLY A 148 0.99 -6.99 14.19
C GLY A 148 -0.11 -7.38 13.20
N ASP A 149 -0.27 -8.67 12.91
CA ASP A 149 -1.32 -9.17 12.04
C ASP A 149 -2.71 -8.96 12.65
N PHE A 150 -2.86 -9.15 13.95
CA PHE A 150 -4.12 -8.84 14.64
C PHE A 150 -4.51 -7.37 14.49
N ILE A 151 -3.58 -6.44 14.72
CA ILE A 151 -3.81 -5.00 14.58
C ILE A 151 -4.15 -4.66 13.11
N ASP A 152 -3.36 -5.15 12.15
CA ASP A 152 -3.57 -4.88 10.74
C ASP A 152 -4.94 -5.39 10.27
N TYR A 153 -5.30 -6.64 10.58
CA TYR A 153 -6.51 -7.27 10.06
C TYR A 153 -7.78 -6.93 10.85
N ARG A 154 -7.67 -6.74 12.16
CA ARG A 154 -8.85 -6.46 12.99
C ARG A 154 -9.18 -4.98 13.13
N ILE A 155 -8.18 -4.12 13.01
CA ILE A 155 -8.35 -2.67 13.20
C ILE A 155 -8.25 -1.92 11.87
N HIS A 156 -7.11 -2.04 11.18
CA HIS A 156 -6.87 -1.20 10.00
C HIS A 156 -7.63 -1.66 8.77
N LEU A 157 -7.69 -2.96 8.51
CA LEU A 157 -8.35 -3.48 7.31
C LEU A 157 -9.85 -3.18 7.27
N LYS A 158 -10.51 -3.20 8.43
CA LYS A 158 -11.94 -2.86 8.56
C LYS A 158 -12.29 -1.40 8.24
N LYS A 159 -11.29 -0.55 8.06
CA LYS A 159 -11.47 0.85 7.69
C LYS A 159 -11.42 1.09 6.17
N TYR A 160 -11.03 0.08 5.42
CA TYR A 160 -11.17 0.09 3.97
C TYR A 160 -12.60 -0.29 3.58
N ASP A 161 -13.10 0.35 2.52
CA ASP A 161 -14.44 0.06 1.99
C ASP A 161 -14.50 -1.31 1.33
N ARG A 162 -13.37 -1.74 0.74
CA ARG A 162 -13.22 -3.05 0.09
C ARG A 162 -11.82 -3.61 0.32
N THR A 163 -11.75 -4.94 0.36
CA THR A 163 -10.49 -5.68 0.39
C THR A 163 -10.47 -6.70 -0.74
N VAL A 164 -9.41 -6.71 -1.51
CA VAL A 164 -9.19 -7.63 -2.63
C VAL A 164 -8.00 -8.52 -2.32
N VAL A 165 -8.16 -9.82 -2.52
CA VAL A 165 -7.09 -10.82 -2.37
C VAL A 165 -6.84 -11.55 -3.68
N LEU A 166 -5.70 -12.23 -3.80
CA LEU A 166 -5.24 -12.78 -5.09
C LEU A 166 -6.08 -13.96 -5.60
N THR A 167 -6.60 -14.80 -4.69
CA THR A 167 -7.28 -16.04 -5.08
C THR A 167 -8.53 -16.30 -4.23
N LYS A 168 -9.48 -17.05 -4.81
CA LYS A 168 -10.67 -17.52 -4.09
C LYS A 168 -10.28 -18.44 -2.92
N GLU A 169 -9.22 -19.21 -3.08
CA GLU A 169 -8.71 -20.09 -2.04
C GLU A 169 -8.17 -19.30 -0.84
N ASP A 170 -7.40 -18.24 -1.08
CA ASP A 170 -6.92 -17.32 -0.05
C ASP A 170 -8.09 -16.65 0.69
N LYS A 171 -9.12 -16.24 -0.04
CA LYS A 171 -10.36 -15.72 0.53
C LYS A 171 -11.02 -16.71 1.50
N VAL A 172 -11.19 -17.95 1.09
CA VAL A 172 -11.89 -18.99 1.89
C VAL A 172 -11.05 -19.44 3.09
N VAL A 173 -9.76 -19.74 2.87
CA VAL A 173 -8.88 -20.33 3.88
C VAL A 173 -8.47 -19.31 4.94
N HIS A 174 -8.16 -18.08 4.53
CA HIS A 174 -7.55 -17.09 5.41
C HIS A 174 -8.50 -16.01 5.90
N TRP A 175 -9.56 -15.70 5.16
CA TRP A 175 -10.40 -14.52 5.44
C TRP A 175 -11.80 -14.88 5.95
N GLY A 176 -12.25 -16.14 5.75
CA GLY A 176 -13.54 -16.62 6.25
C GLY A 176 -14.76 -15.96 5.59
N LYS A 177 -15.97 -16.40 6.01
CA LYS A 177 -17.24 -15.95 5.40
C LYS A 177 -17.64 -14.50 5.74
N ASN A 178 -16.97 -13.85 6.69
CA ASN A 178 -17.40 -12.55 7.24
C ASN A 178 -16.55 -11.35 6.79
N THR A 179 -15.70 -11.51 5.80
CA THR A 179 -14.94 -10.38 5.23
C THR A 179 -15.55 -10.00 3.89
N GLU A 180 -15.85 -8.73 3.71
CA GLU A 180 -16.15 -8.14 2.39
C GLU A 180 -14.87 -8.16 1.54
N VAL A 181 -14.42 -9.37 1.23
CA VAL A 181 -13.23 -9.64 0.44
C VAL A 181 -13.71 -10.18 -0.89
N ASP A 182 -13.42 -9.47 -1.95
CA ASP A 182 -13.69 -9.84 -3.34
C ASP A 182 -12.47 -10.45 -4.00
#